data_cbd439a6eeae9e358809bbbc45ed0567
#
_entry.id   cbd439a6eeae9e358809bbbc45ed0567
#
_cell.length_a   1.000
_cell.length_b   1.000
_cell.length_c   1.000
_cell.angle_alpha   90.00
_cell.angle_beta   90.00
_cell.angle_gamma   90.00
#
_symmetry.space_group_name_H-M   'P 1'
#
loop_
_entity.id
_entity.type
_entity.pdbx_description
1 polymer ?
#
loop_
_entity_poly.entity_id
_entity_poly.type
_entity_poly.pdbx_seq_one_letter_code
_entity_poly.pdbx_strand_id
1 'polypeptide(L)'
;MHRRLSSAWLLALALVGCKHVPTEQERRGAELRYELGLQAQAAGNVQEAYKEMEKSLALDPEYPEAHNAMAILLHLAFNRPEEAIQHYKKALEYRPGFSEAKTNLANVYLSQARYDEAIKLYEQSLNDMLYPTPFIAQGNLGWALYKKGDTERALQNIKASVTTNPGFCMGYKNLGVIHEETGHVSDACRYFGRYREACPDVADAYLREGACQVKQGKMEEARQSFAACEAKAKSQVLKDDCHRLLEAL
;
A
#
# COMPACT_ATOMS: atom_id res chain seq x y z
N MET A 1 19.53 -9.78 -75.54
CA MET A 1 19.82 -10.27 -74.18
C MET A 1 18.87 -9.55 -73.21
N HIS A 2 17.71 -10.18 -72.88
CA HIS A 2 16.74 -9.61 -71.96
C HIS A 2 16.80 -10.40 -70.65
N ARG A 3 17.30 -9.75 -69.59
CA ARG A 3 17.26 -10.27 -68.22
C ARG A 3 15.89 -9.98 -67.61
N ARG A 4 15.11 -11.02 -67.32
CA ARG A 4 13.88 -10.95 -66.55
C ARG A 4 14.24 -10.91 -65.05
N LEU A 5 13.91 -9.81 -64.37
CA LEU A 5 13.90 -9.70 -62.94
C LEU A 5 12.63 -10.29 -62.40
N SER A 6 12.71 -11.43 -61.72
CA SER A 6 11.62 -12.04 -60.99
C SER A 6 11.51 -11.38 -59.61
N SER A 7 10.47 -10.57 -59.43
CA SER A 7 10.09 -9.98 -58.14
C SER A 7 9.44 -11.05 -57.28
N ALA A 8 10.16 -11.61 -56.30
CA ALA A 8 9.58 -12.46 -55.27
C ALA A 8 8.93 -11.57 -54.22
N TRP A 9 7.62 -11.52 -54.21
CA TRP A 9 6.84 -10.91 -53.13
C TRP A 9 6.84 -11.86 -51.94
N LEU A 10 7.58 -11.52 -50.86
CA LEU A 10 7.46 -12.17 -49.56
C LEU A 10 6.18 -11.68 -48.91
N LEU A 11 5.13 -12.51 -48.92
CA LEU A 11 3.95 -12.35 -48.08
C LEU A 11 4.38 -12.60 -46.62
N ALA A 12 4.59 -11.53 -45.88
CA ALA A 12 4.67 -11.62 -44.42
C ALA A 12 3.26 -11.93 -43.88
N LEU A 13 2.97 -13.20 -43.60
CA LEU A 13 1.82 -13.60 -42.80
C LEU A 13 1.99 -13.02 -41.40
N ALA A 14 1.31 -11.91 -41.10
CA ALA A 14 1.09 -11.45 -39.75
C ALA A 14 0.22 -12.50 -39.04
N LEU A 15 0.84 -13.31 -38.18
CA LEU A 15 0.13 -14.14 -37.23
C LEU A 15 -0.57 -13.19 -36.24
N VAL A 16 -1.80 -12.80 -36.61
CA VAL A 16 -2.73 -12.23 -35.64
C VAL A 16 -3.09 -13.39 -34.71
N GLY A 17 -2.38 -13.48 -33.58
CA GLY A 17 -2.73 -14.42 -32.52
C GLY A 17 -4.16 -14.10 -32.10
N CYS A 18 -5.10 -14.99 -32.36
CA CYS A 18 -6.44 -14.88 -31.84
C CYS A 18 -6.36 -14.78 -30.32
N LYS A 19 -6.77 -13.63 -29.75
CA LYS A 19 -6.85 -13.45 -28.30
C LYS A 19 -7.86 -14.46 -27.78
N HIS A 20 -7.42 -15.39 -26.93
CA HIS A 20 -8.31 -16.35 -26.32
C HIS A 20 -9.31 -15.60 -25.43
N VAL A 21 -10.60 -15.77 -25.70
CA VAL A 21 -11.68 -15.25 -24.85
C VAL A 21 -12.09 -16.37 -23.91
N PRO A 22 -11.93 -16.19 -22.58
CA PRO A 22 -12.25 -17.24 -21.63
C PRO A 22 -13.71 -17.67 -21.71
N THR A 23 -13.94 -18.98 -21.70
CA THR A 23 -15.27 -19.58 -21.59
C THR A 23 -15.85 -19.33 -20.20
N GLU A 24 -17.15 -19.49 -20.05
CA GLU A 24 -17.83 -19.38 -18.74
C GLU A 24 -17.25 -20.36 -17.70
N GLN A 25 -16.85 -21.56 -18.12
CA GLN A 25 -16.24 -22.56 -17.25
C GLN A 25 -14.84 -22.10 -16.80
N GLU A 26 -14.03 -21.53 -17.69
CA GLU A 26 -12.71 -20.98 -17.35
C GLU A 26 -12.83 -19.80 -16.40
N ARG A 27 -13.78 -18.88 -16.60
CA ARG A 27 -14.03 -17.75 -15.67
C ARG A 27 -14.39 -18.24 -14.26
N ARG A 28 -15.32 -19.19 -14.15
CA ARG A 28 -15.65 -19.81 -12.84
C ARG A 28 -14.46 -20.52 -12.23
N GLY A 29 -13.64 -21.18 -13.04
CA GLY A 29 -12.38 -21.78 -12.59
C GLY A 29 -11.41 -20.74 -12.09
N ALA A 30 -11.28 -19.58 -12.77
CA ALA A 30 -10.43 -18.47 -12.36
C ALA A 30 -10.89 -17.87 -11.03
N GLU A 31 -12.20 -17.65 -10.86
CA GLU A 31 -12.79 -17.16 -9.59
C GLU A 31 -12.49 -18.12 -8.44
N LEU A 32 -12.68 -19.44 -8.64
CA LEU A 32 -12.37 -20.43 -7.61
C LEU A 32 -10.88 -20.41 -7.21
N ARG A 33 -9.97 -20.29 -8.19
CA ARG A 33 -8.53 -20.18 -7.92
C ARG A 33 -8.17 -18.91 -7.18
N TYR A 34 -8.78 -17.80 -7.55
CA TYR A 34 -8.64 -16.53 -6.84
C TYR A 34 -9.06 -16.64 -5.37
N GLU A 35 -10.25 -17.23 -5.08
CA GLU A 35 -10.73 -17.45 -3.71
C GLU A 35 -9.77 -18.35 -2.89
N LEU A 36 -9.27 -19.42 -3.49
CA LEU A 36 -8.27 -20.28 -2.85
C LEU A 36 -6.97 -19.51 -2.55
N GLY A 37 -6.56 -18.64 -3.46
CA GLY A 37 -5.42 -17.75 -3.26
C GLY A 37 -5.61 -16.78 -2.10
N LEU A 38 -6.80 -16.17 -1.98
CA LEU A 38 -7.13 -15.30 -0.84
C LEU A 38 -7.13 -16.07 0.49
N GLN A 39 -7.66 -17.29 0.52
CA GLN A 39 -7.62 -18.15 1.70
C GLN A 39 -6.18 -18.51 2.10
N ALA A 40 -5.34 -18.87 1.15
CA ALA A 40 -3.93 -19.15 1.39
C ALA A 40 -3.20 -17.90 1.93
N GLN A 41 -3.48 -16.71 1.37
CA GLN A 41 -2.92 -15.45 1.86
C GLN A 41 -3.37 -15.15 3.29
N ALA A 42 -4.64 -15.32 3.61
CA ALA A 42 -5.17 -15.12 4.96
C ALA A 42 -4.55 -16.09 5.98
N ALA A 43 -4.20 -17.30 5.55
CA ALA A 43 -3.47 -18.29 6.36
C ALA A 43 -1.96 -18.02 6.46
N GLY A 44 -1.45 -16.94 5.83
CA GLY A 44 -0.02 -16.62 5.80
C GLY A 44 0.81 -17.48 4.82
N ASN A 45 0.15 -18.30 3.99
CA ASN A 45 0.82 -19.18 3.04
C ASN A 45 1.03 -18.48 1.68
N VAL A 46 1.99 -17.56 1.68
CA VAL A 46 2.24 -16.62 0.57
C VAL A 46 2.58 -17.34 -0.75
N GLN A 47 3.37 -18.42 -0.70
CA GLN A 47 3.75 -19.17 -1.88
C GLN A 47 2.55 -19.88 -2.53
N GLU A 48 1.65 -20.42 -1.73
CA GLU A 48 0.44 -21.05 -2.24
C GLU A 48 -0.53 -20.00 -2.80
N ALA A 49 -0.68 -18.87 -2.10
CA ALA A 49 -1.45 -17.74 -2.61
C ALA A 49 -0.97 -17.31 -4.01
N TYR A 50 0.33 -17.15 -4.19
CA TYR A 50 0.93 -16.79 -5.47
C TYR A 50 0.59 -17.82 -6.57
N LYS A 51 0.78 -19.13 -6.29
CA LYS A 51 0.45 -20.20 -7.25
C LYS A 51 -1.02 -20.23 -7.65
N GLU A 52 -1.91 -20.02 -6.69
CA GLU A 52 -3.35 -20.00 -6.99
C GLU A 52 -3.72 -18.75 -7.82
N MET A 53 -3.08 -17.59 -7.60
CA MET A 53 -3.25 -16.42 -8.48
C MET A 53 -2.70 -16.68 -9.89
N GLU A 54 -1.56 -17.37 -10.04
CA GLU A 54 -1.06 -17.79 -11.37
C GLU A 54 -2.05 -18.69 -12.09
N LYS A 55 -2.64 -19.67 -11.40
CA LYS A 55 -3.67 -20.56 -11.98
C LYS A 55 -4.93 -19.81 -12.36
N SER A 56 -5.35 -18.83 -11.55
CA SER A 56 -6.48 -17.95 -11.85
C SER A 56 -6.25 -17.19 -13.16
N LEU A 57 -5.10 -16.54 -13.27
CA LEU A 57 -4.72 -15.75 -14.45
C LEU A 57 -4.40 -16.60 -15.69
N ALA A 58 -4.08 -17.89 -15.51
CA ALA A 58 -3.95 -18.82 -16.62
C ALA A 58 -5.32 -19.21 -17.23
N LEU A 59 -6.37 -19.25 -16.42
CA LEU A 59 -7.75 -19.52 -16.85
C LEU A 59 -8.44 -18.27 -17.39
N ASP A 60 -8.27 -17.12 -16.73
CA ASP A 60 -8.77 -15.83 -17.18
C ASP A 60 -7.68 -14.75 -17.08
N PRO A 61 -6.93 -14.51 -18.17
CA PRO A 61 -5.86 -13.49 -18.22
C PRO A 61 -6.37 -12.04 -18.09
N GLU A 62 -7.67 -11.81 -18.12
CA GLU A 62 -8.28 -10.48 -18.03
C GLU A 62 -8.95 -10.22 -16.68
N TYR A 63 -8.82 -11.13 -15.71
CA TYR A 63 -9.46 -11.05 -14.40
C TYR A 63 -8.83 -9.97 -13.50
N PRO A 64 -9.50 -8.80 -13.30
CA PRO A 64 -8.87 -7.66 -12.65
C PRO A 64 -8.53 -7.91 -11.19
N GLU A 65 -9.38 -8.64 -10.44
CA GLU A 65 -9.17 -8.96 -9.04
C GLU A 65 -7.93 -9.84 -8.84
N ALA A 66 -7.75 -10.84 -9.70
CA ALA A 66 -6.58 -11.72 -9.63
C ALA A 66 -5.29 -10.95 -9.94
N HIS A 67 -5.33 -10.01 -10.90
CA HIS A 67 -4.21 -9.11 -11.15
C HIS A 67 -3.91 -8.21 -9.95
N ASN A 68 -4.92 -7.60 -9.32
CA ASN A 68 -4.72 -6.79 -8.12
C ASN A 68 -4.13 -7.61 -6.96
N ALA A 69 -4.65 -8.81 -6.69
CA ALA A 69 -4.15 -9.68 -5.64
C ALA A 69 -2.72 -10.18 -5.91
N MET A 70 -2.40 -10.57 -7.16
CA MET A 70 -1.04 -10.91 -7.57
C MET A 70 -0.07 -9.74 -7.32
N ALA A 71 -0.48 -8.51 -7.67
CA ALA A 71 0.33 -7.33 -7.45
C ALA A 71 0.58 -7.04 -5.96
N ILE A 72 -0.41 -7.25 -5.10
CA ILE A 72 -0.25 -7.13 -3.65
C ILE A 72 0.80 -8.12 -3.14
N LEU A 73 0.74 -9.38 -3.55
CA LEU A 73 1.73 -10.40 -3.18
C LEU A 73 3.14 -10.03 -3.65
N LEU A 74 3.26 -9.62 -4.91
CA LEU A 74 4.55 -9.21 -5.49
C LEU A 74 5.15 -8.02 -4.75
N HIS A 75 4.34 -7.01 -4.42
CA HIS A 75 4.81 -5.81 -3.72
C HIS A 75 5.18 -6.09 -2.27
N LEU A 76 4.23 -6.66 -1.48
CA LEU A 76 4.36 -6.71 -0.03
C LEU A 76 5.11 -7.94 0.48
N ALA A 77 4.97 -9.09 -0.20
CA ALA A 77 5.56 -10.33 0.27
C ALA A 77 6.86 -10.71 -0.45
N PHE A 78 6.95 -10.43 -1.75
CA PHE A 78 8.13 -10.79 -2.55
C PHE A 78 9.07 -9.61 -2.81
N ASN A 79 8.69 -8.39 -2.45
CA ASN A 79 9.48 -7.16 -2.68
C ASN A 79 9.87 -6.97 -4.17
N ARG A 80 8.90 -7.20 -5.08
CA ARG A 80 9.04 -7.10 -6.54
C ARG A 80 8.12 -5.98 -7.07
N PRO A 81 8.39 -4.69 -6.75
CA PRO A 81 7.48 -3.58 -7.03
C PRO A 81 7.26 -3.32 -8.52
N GLU A 82 8.25 -3.54 -9.40
CA GLU A 82 8.10 -3.31 -10.84
C GLU A 82 7.12 -4.29 -11.47
N GLU A 83 7.14 -5.55 -11.05
CA GLU A 83 6.18 -6.54 -11.51
C GLU A 83 4.79 -6.29 -10.93
N ALA A 84 4.71 -5.87 -9.67
CA ALA A 84 3.45 -5.43 -9.08
C ALA A 84 2.82 -4.29 -9.88
N ILE A 85 3.60 -3.28 -10.29
CA ILE A 85 3.13 -2.19 -11.14
C ILE A 85 2.51 -2.71 -12.45
N GLN A 86 3.13 -3.72 -13.08
CA GLN A 86 2.57 -4.29 -14.33
C GLN A 86 1.21 -4.96 -14.08
N HIS A 87 1.09 -5.72 -12.99
CA HIS A 87 -0.17 -6.36 -12.63
C HIS A 87 -1.25 -5.36 -12.23
N TYR A 88 -0.94 -4.31 -11.44
CA TYR A 88 -1.90 -3.24 -11.16
C TYR A 88 -2.36 -2.52 -12.43
N LYS A 89 -1.45 -2.24 -13.36
CA LYS A 89 -1.80 -1.64 -14.65
C LYS A 89 -2.76 -2.51 -15.45
N LYS A 90 -2.54 -3.84 -15.48
CA LYS A 90 -3.47 -4.78 -16.11
C LYS A 90 -4.82 -4.79 -15.41
N ALA A 91 -4.86 -4.81 -14.07
CA ALA A 91 -6.11 -4.70 -13.33
C ALA A 91 -6.91 -3.44 -13.72
N LEU A 92 -6.22 -2.32 -13.91
CA LEU A 92 -6.81 -1.04 -14.30
C LEU A 92 -7.14 -0.96 -15.82
N GLU A 93 -6.43 -1.69 -16.67
CA GLU A 93 -6.76 -1.84 -18.09
C GLU A 93 -8.11 -2.56 -18.26
N TYR A 94 -8.31 -3.67 -17.52
CA TYR A 94 -9.54 -4.46 -17.59
C TYR A 94 -10.68 -3.86 -16.76
N ARG A 95 -10.38 -3.09 -15.70
CA ARG A 95 -11.36 -2.35 -14.90
C ARG A 95 -10.84 -0.95 -14.54
N PRO A 96 -11.05 0.05 -15.40
CA PRO A 96 -10.57 1.43 -15.17
C PRO A 96 -11.13 2.08 -13.88
N GLY A 97 -12.31 1.63 -13.41
CA GLY A 97 -12.95 2.09 -12.18
C GLY A 97 -12.45 1.40 -10.89
N PHE A 98 -11.45 0.53 -10.92
CA PHE A 98 -11.02 -0.26 -9.76
C PHE A 98 -10.23 0.59 -8.75
N SER A 99 -10.94 1.25 -7.84
CA SER A 99 -10.38 2.23 -6.89
C SER A 99 -9.38 1.62 -5.93
N GLU A 100 -9.56 0.36 -5.50
CA GLU A 100 -8.59 -0.36 -4.70
C GLU A 100 -7.26 -0.56 -5.44
N ALA A 101 -7.31 -1.00 -6.70
CA ALA A 101 -6.10 -1.18 -7.52
C ALA A 101 -5.37 0.16 -7.78
N LYS A 102 -6.12 1.27 -7.96
CA LYS A 102 -5.52 2.61 -8.04
C LYS A 102 -4.79 2.97 -6.76
N THR A 103 -5.41 2.77 -5.60
CA THR A 103 -4.82 3.05 -4.29
C THR A 103 -3.57 2.20 -4.05
N ASN A 104 -3.62 0.92 -4.39
CA ASN A 104 -2.49 0.01 -4.24
C ASN A 104 -1.32 0.38 -5.17
N LEU A 105 -1.59 0.72 -6.44
CA LEU A 105 -0.57 1.23 -7.36
C LEU A 105 0.03 2.55 -6.86
N ALA A 106 -0.81 3.44 -6.32
CA ALA A 106 -0.35 4.69 -5.72
C ALA A 106 0.57 4.45 -4.52
N ASN A 107 0.29 3.43 -3.69
CA ASN A 107 1.17 3.04 -2.57
C ASN A 107 2.55 2.59 -3.08
N VAL A 108 2.62 1.87 -4.21
CA VAL A 108 3.91 1.50 -4.82
C VAL A 108 4.65 2.76 -5.27
N TYR A 109 3.99 3.67 -5.98
CA TYR A 109 4.62 4.92 -6.42
C TYR A 109 5.06 5.80 -5.25
N LEU A 110 4.27 5.86 -4.18
CA LEU A 110 4.63 6.57 -2.96
C LEU A 110 5.91 6.01 -2.33
N SER A 111 6.05 4.69 -2.25
CA SER A 111 7.27 4.03 -1.73
C SER A 111 8.51 4.29 -2.59
N GLN A 112 8.32 4.54 -3.88
CA GLN A 112 9.36 4.92 -4.84
C GLN A 112 9.61 6.44 -4.91
N ALA A 113 9.01 7.23 -4.00
CA ALA A 113 9.04 8.69 -4.02
C ALA A 113 8.49 9.34 -5.31
N ARG A 114 7.69 8.61 -6.09
CA ARG A 114 6.99 9.07 -7.29
C ARG A 114 5.69 9.76 -6.88
N TYR A 115 5.81 10.89 -6.20
CA TYR A 115 4.69 11.51 -5.49
C TYR A 115 3.60 12.03 -6.44
N ASP A 116 3.94 12.54 -7.62
CA ASP A 116 2.95 13.06 -8.58
C ASP A 116 2.03 11.96 -9.11
N GLU A 117 2.61 10.81 -9.44
CA GLU A 117 1.82 9.66 -9.90
C GLU A 117 0.97 9.08 -8.77
N ALA A 118 1.51 9.02 -7.56
CA ALA A 118 0.75 8.57 -6.40
C ALA A 118 -0.44 9.49 -6.11
N ILE A 119 -0.23 10.81 -6.05
CA ILE A 119 -1.27 11.82 -5.81
C ILE A 119 -2.40 11.68 -6.82
N LYS A 120 -2.06 11.63 -8.13
CA LYS A 120 -3.05 11.47 -9.20
C LYS A 120 -3.94 10.25 -9.03
N LEU A 121 -3.35 9.11 -8.66
CA LEU A 121 -4.11 7.86 -8.49
C LEU A 121 -4.97 7.87 -7.22
N TYR A 122 -4.48 8.44 -6.11
CA TYR A 122 -5.30 8.62 -4.90
C TYR A 122 -6.49 9.54 -5.17
N GLU A 123 -6.29 10.66 -5.84
CA GLU A 123 -7.39 11.57 -6.22
C GLU A 123 -8.41 10.85 -7.12
N GLN A 124 -7.96 10.03 -8.07
CA GLN A 124 -8.85 9.23 -8.91
C GLN A 124 -9.62 8.16 -8.13
N SER A 125 -9.01 7.52 -7.11
CA SER A 125 -9.72 6.55 -6.28
C SER A 125 -10.75 7.21 -5.37
N LEU A 126 -10.48 8.41 -4.89
CA LEU A 126 -11.38 9.18 -4.02
C LEU A 126 -12.59 9.77 -4.77
N ASN A 127 -12.58 9.81 -6.10
CA ASN A 127 -13.74 10.18 -6.91
C ASN A 127 -14.82 9.08 -6.97
N ASP A 128 -14.49 7.87 -6.53
CA ASP A 128 -15.44 6.76 -6.46
C ASP A 128 -16.17 6.79 -5.10
N MET A 129 -17.45 7.14 -5.14
CA MET A 129 -18.30 7.20 -3.95
C MET A 129 -18.56 5.82 -3.31
N LEU A 130 -18.34 4.75 -4.06
CA LEU A 130 -18.54 3.37 -3.59
C LEU A 130 -17.23 2.72 -3.10
N TYR A 131 -16.12 3.46 -3.14
CA TYR A 131 -14.85 2.93 -2.64
C TYR A 131 -14.94 2.65 -1.12
N PRO A 132 -14.79 1.38 -0.68
CA PRO A 132 -15.12 0.99 0.70
C PRO A 132 -14.13 1.52 1.75
N THR A 133 -12.89 1.85 1.35
CA THR A 133 -11.84 2.29 2.28
C THR A 133 -11.18 3.62 1.88
N PRO A 134 -11.99 4.69 1.66
CA PRO A 134 -11.47 5.97 1.16
C PRO A 134 -10.48 6.62 2.13
N PHE A 135 -10.59 6.34 3.44
CA PHE A 135 -9.68 6.87 4.45
C PHE A 135 -8.22 6.45 4.23
N ILE A 136 -7.97 5.27 3.65
CA ILE A 136 -6.60 4.80 3.32
C ILE A 136 -6.02 5.68 2.21
N ALA A 137 -6.74 5.82 1.09
CA ALA A 137 -6.31 6.68 -0.01
C ALA A 137 -6.13 8.13 0.45
N GLN A 138 -7.05 8.64 1.26
CA GLN A 138 -7.03 10.01 1.76
C GLN A 138 -5.84 10.27 2.69
N GLY A 139 -5.55 9.35 3.62
CA GLY A 139 -4.39 9.47 4.51
C GLY A 139 -3.05 9.38 3.77
N ASN A 140 -2.95 8.48 2.78
CA ASN A 140 -1.75 8.32 1.97
C ASN A 140 -1.58 9.47 0.94
N LEU A 141 -2.68 10.00 0.39
CA LEU A 141 -2.68 11.25 -0.39
C LEU A 141 -2.07 12.39 0.43
N GLY A 142 -2.54 12.57 1.68
CA GLY A 142 -1.98 13.58 2.57
C GLY A 142 -0.48 13.39 2.80
N TRP A 143 -0.03 12.17 3.02
CA TRP A 143 1.41 11.89 3.17
C TRP A 143 2.21 12.21 1.90
N ALA A 144 1.70 11.84 0.71
CA ALA A 144 2.33 12.16 -0.57
C ALA A 144 2.43 13.68 -0.79
N LEU A 145 1.36 14.43 -0.48
CA LEU A 145 1.33 15.90 -0.54
C LEU A 145 2.37 16.52 0.39
N TYR A 146 2.49 16.01 1.63
CA TYR A 146 3.52 16.46 2.56
C TYR A 146 4.93 16.27 2.00
N LYS A 147 5.23 15.09 1.45
CA LYS A 147 6.52 14.81 0.81
C LYS A 147 6.80 15.69 -0.41
N LYS A 148 5.77 16.25 -1.04
CA LYS A 148 5.90 17.28 -2.08
C LYS A 148 6.02 18.71 -1.56
N GLY A 149 5.87 18.93 -0.25
CA GLY A 149 5.95 20.25 0.37
C GLY A 149 4.60 20.96 0.54
N ASP A 150 3.48 20.34 0.15
CA ASP A 150 2.13 20.90 0.35
C ASP A 150 1.58 20.48 1.72
N THR A 151 2.12 21.10 2.77
CA THR A 151 1.80 20.75 4.16
C THR A 151 0.34 21.06 4.51
N GLU A 152 -0.24 22.11 3.95
CA GLU A 152 -1.62 22.50 4.26
C GLU A 152 -2.61 21.44 3.77
N ARG A 153 -2.56 21.10 2.47
CA ARG A 153 -3.42 20.03 1.92
C ARG A 153 -3.13 18.69 2.55
N ALA A 154 -1.88 18.42 2.91
CA ALA A 154 -1.51 17.19 3.62
C ALA A 154 -2.26 17.04 4.94
N LEU A 155 -2.19 18.05 5.80
CA LEU A 155 -2.87 18.03 7.11
C LEU A 155 -4.40 17.93 6.96
N GLN A 156 -4.99 18.63 5.97
CA GLN A 156 -6.43 18.55 5.69
C GLN A 156 -6.83 17.09 5.35
N ASN A 157 -6.12 16.46 4.41
CA ASN A 157 -6.43 15.09 3.97
C ASN A 157 -6.21 14.07 5.09
N ILE A 158 -5.11 14.15 5.85
CA ILE A 158 -4.87 13.18 6.92
C ILE A 158 -5.88 13.36 8.07
N LYS A 159 -6.24 14.60 8.43
CA LYS A 159 -7.30 14.86 9.42
C LYS A 159 -8.65 14.27 8.97
N ALA A 160 -9.01 14.44 7.70
CA ALA A 160 -10.21 13.84 7.15
C ALA A 160 -10.18 12.31 7.22
N SER A 161 -9.03 11.68 6.92
CA SER A 161 -8.89 10.21 6.99
C SER A 161 -9.13 9.65 8.39
N VAL A 162 -8.58 10.29 9.45
CA VAL A 162 -8.79 9.84 10.84
C VAL A 162 -10.17 10.24 11.39
N THR A 163 -10.84 11.22 10.78
CA THR A 163 -12.24 11.54 11.08
C THR A 163 -13.16 10.47 10.50
N THR A 164 -12.90 10.03 9.27
CA THR A 164 -13.66 8.95 8.60
C THR A 164 -13.44 7.60 9.29
N ASN A 165 -12.21 7.30 9.68
CA ASN A 165 -11.88 6.09 10.43
C ASN A 165 -10.95 6.42 11.61
N PRO A 166 -11.50 6.58 12.84
CA PRO A 166 -10.69 6.84 14.04
C PRO A 166 -9.72 5.73 14.43
N GLY A 167 -9.85 4.52 13.87
CA GLY A 167 -8.89 3.42 14.03
C GLY A 167 -7.72 3.45 13.02
N PHE A 168 -7.67 4.43 12.13
CA PHE A 168 -6.61 4.50 11.12
C PHE A 168 -5.27 4.99 11.72
N CYS A 169 -4.48 4.07 12.21
CA CYS A 169 -3.19 4.27 12.87
C CYS A 169 -2.24 5.20 12.13
N MET A 170 -2.06 4.94 10.84
CA MET A 170 -1.09 5.68 10.02
C MET A 170 -1.45 7.16 9.90
N GLY A 171 -2.74 7.49 9.94
CA GLY A 171 -3.18 8.88 9.94
C GLY A 171 -2.65 9.66 11.16
N TYR A 172 -2.82 9.11 12.35
CA TYR A 172 -2.30 9.75 13.58
C TYR A 172 -0.78 9.80 13.62
N LYS A 173 -0.12 8.72 13.22
CA LYS A 173 1.35 8.71 13.09
C LYS A 173 1.82 9.84 12.16
N ASN A 174 1.24 9.94 10.97
CA ASN A 174 1.63 10.94 9.98
C ASN A 174 1.35 12.37 10.47
N LEU A 175 0.21 12.61 11.13
CA LEU A 175 -0.05 13.92 11.77
C LEU A 175 1.00 14.24 12.82
N GLY A 176 1.34 13.28 13.69
CA GLY A 176 2.39 13.46 14.69
C GLY A 176 3.73 13.82 14.06
N VAL A 177 4.16 13.09 13.04
CA VAL A 177 5.42 13.32 12.32
C VAL A 177 5.44 14.71 11.66
N ILE A 178 4.38 15.08 10.94
CA ILE A 178 4.30 16.40 10.28
C ILE A 178 4.40 17.53 11.31
N HIS A 179 3.66 17.44 12.40
CA HIS A 179 3.72 18.46 13.45
C HIS A 179 5.08 18.49 14.16
N GLU A 180 5.74 17.34 14.35
CA GLU A 180 7.10 17.29 14.91
C GLU A 180 8.12 17.95 13.97
N GLU A 181 8.12 17.60 12.69
CA GLU A 181 9.05 18.16 11.69
C GLU A 181 8.80 19.65 11.41
N THR A 182 7.59 20.15 11.68
CA THR A 182 7.25 21.57 11.56
C THR A 182 7.37 22.36 12.88
N GLY A 183 7.93 21.75 13.93
CA GLY A 183 8.20 22.41 15.21
C GLY A 183 6.99 22.56 16.15
N HIS A 184 5.83 22.01 15.79
CA HIS A 184 4.63 22.04 16.62
C HIS A 184 4.58 20.88 17.62
N VAL A 185 5.56 20.86 18.55
CA VAL A 185 5.81 19.72 19.46
C VAL A 185 4.58 19.32 20.28
N SER A 186 3.78 20.29 20.78
CA SER A 186 2.57 20.00 21.55
C SER A 186 1.52 19.23 20.75
N ASP A 187 1.30 19.63 19.47
CA ASP A 187 0.39 18.92 18.58
C ASP A 187 0.93 17.55 18.19
N ALA A 188 2.24 17.44 17.92
CA ALA A 188 2.90 16.18 17.64
C ALA A 188 2.64 15.16 18.77
N CYS A 189 2.88 15.56 20.01
CA CYS A 189 2.68 14.71 21.18
C CYS A 189 1.22 14.29 21.38
N ARG A 190 0.28 15.21 21.12
CA ARG A 190 -1.14 14.88 21.15
C ARG A 190 -1.50 13.81 20.11
N TYR A 191 -0.96 13.92 18.88
CA TYR A 191 -1.23 12.93 17.83
C TYR A 191 -0.50 11.60 18.06
N PHE A 192 0.68 11.59 18.65
CA PHE A 192 1.35 10.34 19.04
C PHE A 192 0.61 9.63 20.17
N GLY A 193 0.03 10.34 21.13
CA GLY A 193 -0.90 9.77 22.10
C GLY A 193 -2.12 9.12 21.44
N ARG A 194 -2.73 9.80 20.45
CA ARG A 194 -3.86 9.23 19.66
C ARG A 194 -3.42 8.02 18.83
N TYR A 195 -2.19 8.02 18.31
CA TYR A 195 -1.60 6.87 17.62
C TYR A 195 -1.53 5.65 18.54
N ARG A 196 -1.03 5.82 19.76
CA ARG A 196 -0.97 4.74 20.76
C ARG A 196 -2.36 4.25 21.16
N GLU A 197 -3.33 5.16 21.34
CA GLU A 197 -4.71 4.79 21.66
C GLU A 197 -5.38 3.98 20.54
N ALA A 198 -5.22 4.42 19.29
CA ALA A 198 -5.79 3.74 18.12
C ALA A 198 -5.10 2.40 17.83
N CYS A 199 -3.84 2.23 18.22
CA CYS A 199 -3.00 1.09 17.86
C CYS A 199 -2.19 0.56 19.05
N PRO A 200 -2.87 0.00 20.06
CA PRO A 200 -2.25 -0.42 21.32
C PRO A 200 -1.27 -1.61 21.18
N ASP A 201 -1.24 -2.27 20.01
CA ASP A 201 -0.33 -3.40 19.76
C ASP A 201 0.88 -3.02 18.89
N VAL A 202 1.02 -1.73 18.56
CA VAL A 202 2.10 -1.22 17.70
C VAL A 202 3.21 -0.62 18.56
N ALA A 203 4.36 -1.26 18.64
CA ALA A 203 5.50 -0.81 19.45
C ALA A 203 5.99 0.61 19.11
N ASP A 204 6.05 0.99 17.80
CA ASP A 204 6.41 2.35 17.36
C ASP A 204 5.50 3.45 17.95
N ALA A 205 4.24 3.12 18.26
CA ALA A 205 3.32 4.09 18.88
C ALA A 205 3.77 4.46 20.30
N TYR A 206 4.20 3.48 21.07
CA TYR A 206 4.75 3.68 22.42
C TYR A 206 6.11 4.37 22.40
N LEU A 207 6.97 4.04 21.42
CA LEU A 207 8.25 4.73 21.23
C LEU A 207 8.05 6.23 21.04
N ARG A 208 7.13 6.63 20.16
CA ARG A 208 6.85 8.04 19.85
C ARG A 208 6.16 8.76 21.01
N GLU A 209 5.24 8.11 21.69
CA GLU A 209 4.60 8.66 22.89
C GLU A 209 5.65 8.86 24.00
N GLY A 210 6.50 7.87 24.27
CA GLY A 210 7.57 7.97 25.27
C GLY A 210 8.55 9.11 24.97
N ALA A 211 8.98 9.25 23.70
CA ALA A 211 9.83 10.36 23.29
C ALA A 211 9.17 11.74 23.53
N CYS A 212 7.86 11.83 23.34
CA CYS A 212 7.10 13.04 23.65
C CYS A 212 7.02 13.30 25.17
N GLN A 213 6.81 12.26 25.95
CA GLN A 213 6.75 12.36 27.43
C GLN A 213 8.07 12.85 27.99
N VAL A 214 9.21 12.39 27.45
CA VAL A 214 10.54 12.94 27.80
C VAL A 214 10.61 14.45 27.51
N LYS A 215 10.21 14.88 26.32
CA LYS A 215 10.17 16.32 25.95
C LYS A 215 9.26 17.15 26.89
N GLN A 216 8.29 16.53 27.52
CA GLN A 216 7.36 17.15 28.48
C GLN A 216 7.83 17.05 29.93
N GLY A 217 8.97 16.42 30.20
CA GLY A 217 9.48 16.18 31.57
C GLY A 217 8.76 15.07 32.33
N LYS A 218 7.93 14.27 31.67
CA LYS A 218 7.13 13.17 32.24
C LYS A 218 7.94 11.87 32.20
N MET A 219 9.00 11.81 33.05
CA MET A 219 9.99 10.74 32.95
C MET A 219 9.43 9.36 33.33
N GLU A 220 8.51 9.29 34.32
CA GLU A 220 7.93 8.02 34.73
C GLU A 220 6.98 7.45 33.68
N GLU A 221 6.16 8.30 33.06
CA GLU A 221 5.29 7.88 31.94
C GLU A 221 6.13 7.46 30.72
N ALA A 222 7.25 8.17 30.45
CA ALA A 222 8.15 7.81 29.36
C ALA A 222 8.79 6.43 29.59
N ARG A 223 9.20 6.14 30.84
CA ARG A 223 9.74 4.82 31.23
C ARG A 223 8.74 3.71 30.96
N GLN A 224 7.48 3.91 31.33
CA GLN A 224 6.40 2.94 31.06
C GLN A 224 6.16 2.74 29.55
N SER A 225 6.17 3.83 28.78
CA SER A 225 6.00 3.77 27.33
C SER A 225 7.16 3.03 26.65
N PHE A 226 8.42 3.29 27.02
CA PHE A 226 9.56 2.57 26.45
C PHE A 226 9.59 1.09 26.85
N ALA A 227 9.21 0.74 28.07
CA ALA A 227 9.06 -0.65 28.49
C ALA A 227 7.97 -1.38 27.68
N ALA A 228 6.83 -0.72 27.43
CA ALA A 228 5.77 -1.27 26.59
C ALA A 228 6.22 -1.41 25.13
N CYS A 229 7.00 -0.46 24.60
CA CYS A 229 7.61 -0.54 23.29
C CYS A 229 8.51 -1.77 23.18
N GLU A 230 9.43 -1.97 24.11
CA GLU A 230 10.35 -3.12 24.14
C GLU A 230 9.59 -4.44 24.17
N ALA A 231 8.55 -4.55 25.01
CA ALA A 231 7.74 -5.75 25.15
C ALA A 231 6.94 -6.09 23.87
N LYS A 232 6.52 -5.08 23.10
CA LYS A 232 5.70 -5.24 21.88
C LYS A 232 6.51 -5.27 20.59
N ALA A 233 7.79 -4.93 20.63
CA ALA A 233 8.65 -4.86 19.44
C ALA A 233 8.82 -6.24 18.81
N LYS A 234 8.47 -6.36 17.50
CA LYS A 234 8.62 -7.60 16.72
C LYS A 234 10.00 -7.72 16.06
N SER A 235 10.69 -6.60 15.83
CA SER A 235 12.05 -6.57 15.29
C SER A 235 13.06 -6.32 16.38
N GLN A 236 14.23 -6.96 16.31
CA GLN A 236 15.30 -6.77 17.29
C GLN A 236 15.78 -5.31 17.31
N VAL A 237 15.89 -4.68 16.14
CA VAL A 237 16.31 -3.27 16.03
C VAL A 237 15.42 -2.34 16.86
N LEU A 238 14.09 -2.46 16.70
CA LEU A 238 13.17 -1.63 17.46
C LEU A 238 13.20 -1.97 18.96
N LYS A 239 13.38 -3.23 19.32
CA LYS A 239 13.53 -3.67 20.70
C LYS A 239 14.74 -3.03 21.35
N ASP A 240 15.89 -3.07 20.68
CA ASP A 240 17.14 -2.49 21.15
C ASP A 240 17.04 -0.95 21.27
N ASP A 241 16.34 -0.28 20.35
CA ASP A 241 16.08 1.16 20.43
C ASP A 241 15.23 1.51 21.66
N CYS A 242 14.15 0.75 21.91
CA CYS A 242 13.29 0.97 23.08
C CYS A 242 14.06 0.72 24.40
N HIS A 243 14.84 -0.35 24.46
CA HIS A 243 15.67 -0.71 25.60
C HIS A 243 16.69 0.40 25.93
N ARG A 244 17.43 0.85 24.91
CA ARG A 244 18.41 1.94 25.07
C ARG A 244 17.78 3.23 25.61
N LEU A 245 16.59 3.58 25.14
CA LEU A 245 15.86 4.77 25.62
C LEU A 245 15.33 4.58 27.02
N LEU A 246 14.93 3.37 27.40
CA LEU A 246 14.50 3.03 28.76
C LEU A 246 15.66 3.13 29.76
N GLU A 247 16.87 2.66 29.40
CA GLU A 247 18.05 2.74 30.27
C GLU A 247 18.60 4.17 30.40
N ALA A 248 18.31 5.04 29.43
CA ALA A 248 18.78 6.44 29.45
C ALA A 248 17.94 7.36 30.37
N LEU A 249 16.83 6.87 30.95
CA LEU A 249 15.95 7.59 31.87
C LEU A 249 16.23 7.21 33.33
#